data_29895a3c5c11b86e4c312c0facf8fb6c
#
_entry.id   29895a3c5c11b86e4c312c0facf8fb6c
#
_cell.length_a   1.000
_cell.length_b   1.000
_cell.length_c   1.000
_cell.angle_alpha   90.00
_cell.angle_beta   90.00
_cell.angle_gamma   90.00
#
_symmetry.space_group_name_H-M   'P 1'
#
loop_
_entity.id
_entity.type
_entity.pdbx_description
1 polymer ?
#
loop_
_entity_poly.entity_id
_entity_poly.type
_entity_poly.pdbx_seq_one_letter_code
_entity_poly.pdbx_strand_id
1 'polypeptide(L)'
;MTAPRPAVRLVVLDMAGTTVADGGLVEQAFGAATATLGLEAGSAEHARMLDHVRATMGESKISVFRHLFGDEDTAQQANLAFEAAYHDLIDGGSCAPLPGAEQAIGALRDGGLKVVLTTGFSRATQDRILDALGWQDIADLTLCPADAGRGRPYPDMVLTALLRTATDDVRQIAVCGDTGYDMLTGVRAGASVVAGVLTGAHDEARLRTDGATEVLASVAELPGLLLQEER
;
A
#
# COMPACT_ATOMS: atom_id res chain seq x y z
N MET A 1 29.02 -17.77 -9.33
CA MET A 1 28.67 -16.67 -10.25
C MET A 1 27.16 -16.49 -10.15
N THR A 2 26.68 -15.43 -9.52
CA THR A 2 25.26 -15.08 -9.52
C THR A 2 24.87 -14.65 -10.93
N ALA A 3 23.78 -15.24 -11.46
CA ALA A 3 23.24 -14.81 -12.75
C ALA A 3 22.91 -13.32 -12.72
N PRO A 4 23.10 -12.57 -13.81
CA PRO A 4 22.72 -11.17 -13.86
C PRO A 4 21.23 -11.01 -13.51
N ARG A 5 20.91 -9.93 -12.78
CA ARG A 5 19.54 -9.62 -12.40
C ARG A 5 18.75 -9.31 -13.68
N PRO A 6 17.61 -9.98 -13.92
CA PRO A 6 16.81 -9.65 -15.10
C PRO A 6 16.25 -8.21 -14.95
N ALA A 7 16.10 -7.52 -16.08
CA ALA A 7 15.52 -6.19 -16.10
C ALA A 7 14.08 -6.21 -15.53
N VAL A 8 13.74 -5.22 -14.72
CA VAL A 8 12.39 -5.05 -14.18
C VAL A 8 11.41 -4.83 -15.33
N ARG A 9 10.24 -5.44 -15.27
CA ARG A 9 9.12 -5.30 -16.22
C ARG A 9 7.80 -4.96 -15.55
N LEU A 10 7.67 -5.28 -14.28
CA LEU A 10 6.47 -5.02 -13.48
C LEU A 10 6.84 -4.21 -12.23
N VAL A 11 6.14 -3.13 -11.99
CA VAL A 11 6.24 -2.32 -10.79
C VAL A 11 4.92 -2.38 -10.03
N VAL A 12 4.97 -2.82 -8.78
CA VAL A 12 3.82 -2.87 -7.88
C VAL A 12 4.00 -1.79 -6.82
N LEU A 13 3.12 -0.80 -6.84
CA LEU A 13 3.16 0.37 -5.96
C LEU A 13 2.06 0.28 -4.91
N ASP A 14 2.37 0.59 -3.66
CA ASP A 14 1.35 0.91 -2.69
C ASP A 14 0.70 2.27 -2.97
N MET A 15 -0.49 2.49 -2.39
CA MET A 15 -1.21 3.75 -2.52
C MET A 15 -0.95 4.69 -1.32
N ALA A 16 -1.53 4.43 -0.16
CA ALA A 16 -1.51 5.34 0.98
C ALA A 16 -0.11 5.43 1.61
N GLY A 17 0.48 6.63 1.64
CA GLY A 17 1.85 6.85 2.10
C GLY A 17 2.92 6.68 1.02
N THR A 18 2.58 6.11 -0.14
CA THR A 18 3.51 5.86 -1.25
C THR A 18 3.19 6.69 -2.49
N THR A 19 1.96 6.59 -3.03
CA THR A 19 1.49 7.36 -4.18
C THR A 19 0.41 8.36 -3.82
N VAL A 20 -0.34 8.09 -2.74
CA VAL A 20 -1.43 8.92 -2.21
C VAL A 20 -1.08 9.37 -0.80
N ALA A 21 -1.28 10.64 -0.49
CA ALA A 21 -1.03 11.17 0.84
C ALA A 21 -2.00 10.54 1.85
N ASP A 22 -1.47 9.94 2.93
CA ASP A 22 -2.31 9.46 4.03
C ASP A 22 -2.74 10.60 4.96
N GLY A 23 -1.82 11.54 5.26
CA GLY A 23 -2.15 12.72 6.09
C GLY A 23 -2.78 12.41 7.44
N GLY A 24 -2.67 11.17 7.94
CA GLY A 24 -3.34 10.70 9.16
C GLY A 24 -4.80 10.31 8.97
N LEU A 25 -5.27 10.14 7.74
CA LEU A 25 -6.67 9.78 7.43
C LEU A 25 -7.03 8.41 7.99
N VAL A 26 -6.09 7.45 7.97
CA VAL A 26 -6.31 6.12 8.56
C VAL A 26 -6.57 6.22 10.06
N GLU A 27 -5.79 7.02 10.79
CA GLU A 27 -6.00 7.21 12.25
C GLU A 27 -7.31 7.95 12.56
N GLN A 28 -7.66 8.96 11.75
CA GLN A 28 -8.92 9.71 11.91
C GLN A 28 -10.13 8.79 11.68
N ALA A 29 -10.13 8.01 10.59
CA ALA A 29 -11.21 7.07 10.31
C ALA A 29 -11.29 5.95 11.38
N PHE A 30 -10.15 5.49 11.91
CA PHE A 30 -10.10 4.54 13.01
C PHE A 30 -10.75 5.12 14.27
N GLY A 31 -10.42 6.36 14.63
CA GLY A 31 -11.02 7.06 15.78
C GLY A 31 -12.53 7.21 15.64
N ALA A 32 -13.03 7.55 14.44
CA ALA A 32 -14.46 7.61 14.16
C ALA A 32 -15.14 6.24 14.29
N ALA A 33 -14.51 5.17 13.74
CA ALA A 33 -15.03 3.81 13.84
C ALA A 33 -15.13 3.32 15.28
N THR A 34 -14.09 3.52 16.09
CA THR A 34 -14.09 3.10 17.50
C THR A 34 -15.10 3.89 18.35
N ALA A 35 -15.33 5.16 18.03
CA ALA A 35 -16.36 5.96 18.69
C ALA A 35 -17.78 5.39 18.47
N THR A 36 -18.09 4.84 17.29
CA THR A 36 -19.40 4.18 17.02
C THR A 36 -19.61 2.93 17.85
N LEU A 37 -18.51 2.31 18.32
CA LEU A 37 -18.55 1.12 19.21
C LEU A 37 -18.50 1.50 20.69
N GLY A 38 -18.60 2.79 21.02
CA GLY A 38 -18.62 3.29 22.39
C GLY A 38 -17.25 3.37 23.05
N LEU A 39 -16.15 3.26 22.30
CA LEU A 39 -14.80 3.47 22.81
C LEU A 39 -14.53 4.97 22.94
N GLU A 40 -14.18 5.39 24.14
CA GLU A 40 -13.87 6.80 24.41
C GLU A 40 -12.50 7.18 23.83
N ALA A 41 -12.48 8.22 22.99
CA ALA A 41 -11.24 8.75 22.43
C ALA A 41 -10.28 9.20 23.55
N GLY A 42 -9.02 8.78 23.47
CA GLY A 42 -8.00 9.07 24.47
C GLY A 42 -8.02 8.14 25.70
N SER A 43 -8.94 7.18 25.77
CA SER A 43 -8.87 6.12 26.79
C SER A 43 -7.59 5.27 26.62
N ALA A 44 -7.15 4.60 27.68
CA ALA A 44 -6.00 3.70 27.62
C ALA A 44 -6.22 2.53 26.63
N GLU A 45 -7.47 2.11 26.46
CA GLU A 45 -7.84 1.08 25.49
C GLU A 45 -7.74 1.60 24.06
N HIS A 46 -8.31 2.77 23.77
CA HIS A 46 -8.21 3.42 22.48
C HIS A 46 -6.73 3.66 22.10
N ALA A 47 -5.89 4.11 23.03
CA ALA A 47 -4.47 4.34 22.79
C ALA A 47 -3.74 3.03 22.38
N ARG A 48 -3.99 1.91 23.10
CA ARG A 48 -3.39 0.61 22.75
C ARG A 48 -3.85 0.11 21.37
N MET A 49 -5.12 0.30 21.04
CA MET A 49 -5.65 -0.06 19.70
C MET A 49 -5.00 0.79 18.61
N LEU A 50 -4.85 2.08 18.84
CA LEU A 50 -4.21 2.99 17.89
C LEU A 50 -2.72 2.65 17.68
N ASP A 51 -2.01 2.27 18.74
CA ASP A 51 -0.62 1.80 18.63
C ASP A 51 -0.53 0.52 17.79
N HIS A 52 -1.51 -0.39 17.92
CA HIS A 52 -1.59 -1.57 17.08
C HIS A 52 -1.87 -1.20 15.61
N VAL A 53 -2.79 -0.28 15.35
CA VAL A 53 -3.07 0.22 13.98
C VAL A 53 -1.80 0.79 13.35
N ARG A 54 -1.04 1.61 14.07
CA ARG A 54 0.24 2.15 13.61
C ARG A 54 1.27 1.05 13.32
N ALA A 55 1.38 0.07 14.21
CA ALA A 55 2.31 -1.05 14.04
C ALA A 55 1.96 -1.97 12.88
N THR A 56 0.69 -1.99 12.45
CA THR A 56 0.16 -2.84 11.38
C THR A 56 -0.26 -2.03 10.14
N MET A 57 0.27 -0.80 10.01
CA MET A 57 0.00 0.03 8.84
C MET A 57 0.36 -0.74 7.56
N GLY A 58 -0.50 -0.65 6.54
CA GLY A 58 -0.35 -1.43 5.29
C GLY A 58 -1.08 -2.79 5.28
N GLU A 59 -1.49 -3.32 6.43
CA GLU A 59 -2.31 -4.54 6.52
C GLU A 59 -3.76 -4.30 6.07
N SER A 60 -4.45 -5.36 5.66
CA SER A 60 -5.89 -5.34 5.39
C SER A 60 -6.68 -4.88 6.62
N LYS A 61 -7.55 -3.89 6.46
CA LYS A 61 -8.25 -3.26 7.60
C LYS A 61 -9.12 -4.26 8.37
N ILE A 62 -9.80 -5.16 7.68
CA ILE A 62 -10.59 -6.21 8.37
C ILE A 62 -9.70 -7.15 9.21
N SER A 63 -8.46 -7.44 8.76
CA SER A 63 -7.53 -8.26 9.55
C SER A 63 -7.12 -7.54 10.83
N VAL A 64 -6.85 -6.23 10.76
CA VAL A 64 -6.55 -5.39 11.91
C VAL A 64 -7.72 -5.40 12.91
N PHE A 65 -8.95 -5.19 12.44
CA PHE A 65 -10.13 -5.20 13.31
C PHE A 65 -10.40 -6.57 13.93
N ARG A 66 -10.22 -7.67 13.18
CA ARG A 66 -10.30 -9.03 13.74
C ARG A 66 -9.33 -9.26 14.88
N HIS A 67 -8.11 -8.77 14.74
CA HIS A 67 -7.10 -8.87 15.81
C HIS A 67 -7.51 -8.04 17.04
N LEU A 68 -8.01 -6.82 16.82
CA LEU A 68 -8.33 -5.89 17.91
C LEU A 68 -9.56 -6.33 18.73
N PHE A 69 -10.58 -6.85 18.07
CA PHE A 69 -11.84 -7.17 18.74
C PHE A 69 -12.01 -8.65 19.06
N GLY A 70 -11.35 -9.57 18.34
CA GLY A 70 -11.44 -11.01 18.58
C GLY A 70 -12.80 -11.65 18.26
N ASP A 71 -13.77 -10.84 17.84
CA ASP A 71 -15.13 -11.23 17.44
C ASP A 71 -15.41 -10.74 16.03
N GLU A 72 -15.92 -11.64 15.18
CA GLU A 72 -16.10 -11.33 13.74
C GLU A 72 -17.17 -10.27 13.50
N ASP A 73 -18.29 -10.32 14.23
CA ASP A 73 -19.40 -9.38 14.03
C ASP A 73 -18.97 -7.95 14.41
N THR A 74 -18.28 -7.80 15.54
CA THR A 74 -17.71 -6.51 15.97
C THR A 74 -16.63 -6.03 15.02
N ALA A 75 -15.75 -6.91 14.53
CA ALA A 75 -14.73 -6.56 13.56
C ALA A 75 -15.33 -6.06 12.24
N GLN A 76 -16.39 -6.71 11.75
CA GLN A 76 -17.11 -6.27 10.56
C GLN A 76 -17.81 -4.92 10.77
N GLN A 77 -18.44 -4.69 11.91
CA GLN A 77 -19.06 -3.41 12.23
C GLN A 77 -18.02 -2.30 12.28
N ALA A 78 -16.88 -2.53 12.94
CA ALA A 78 -15.77 -1.58 13.00
C ALA A 78 -15.21 -1.27 11.61
N ASN A 79 -15.04 -2.30 10.77
CA ASN A 79 -14.54 -2.13 9.40
C ASN A 79 -15.51 -1.30 8.55
N LEU A 80 -16.81 -1.55 8.63
CA LEU A 80 -17.82 -0.77 7.92
C LEU A 80 -17.84 0.70 8.39
N ALA A 81 -17.76 0.94 9.70
CA ALA A 81 -17.70 2.29 10.26
C ALA A 81 -16.41 3.01 9.85
N PHE A 82 -15.28 2.30 9.80
CA PHE A 82 -14.01 2.82 9.31
C PHE A 82 -14.11 3.22 7.83
N GLU A 83 -14.64 2.34 6.98
CA GLU A 83 -14.80 2.62 5.56
C GLU A 83 -15.71 3.84 5.32
N ALA A 84 -16.83 3.93 6.05
CA ALA A 84 -17.72 5.09 5.96
C ALA A 84 -17.00 6.39 6.34
N ALA A 85 -16.31 6.41 7.48
CA ALA A 85 -15.57 7.59 7.92
C ALA A 85 -14.42 7.96 6.95
N TYR A 86 -13.72 6.97 6.41
CA TYR A 86 -12.67 7.20 5.41
C TYR A 86 -13.23 7.77 4.11
N HIS A 87 -14.40 7.29 3.67
CA HIS A 87 -15.12 7.83 2.51
C HIS A 87 -15.53 9.29 2.72
N ASP A 88 -16.05 9.65 3.91
CA ASP A 88 -16.39 11.03 4.24
C ASP A 88 -15.17 11.96 4.17
N LEU A 89 -13.99 11.48 4.61
CA LEU A 89 -12.74 12.23 4.50
C LEU A 89 -12.30 12.43 3.05
N ILE A 90 -12.44 11.40 2.19
CA ILE A 90 -12.16 11.51 0.76
C ILE A 90 -13.10 12.54 0.12
N ASP A 91 -14.40 12.46 0.37
CA ASP A 91 -15.41 13.37 -0.17
C ASP A 91 -15.23 14.81 0.34
N GLY A 92 -14.69 14.96 1.54
CA GLY A 92 -14.27 16.24 2.11
C GLY A 92 -13.02 16.85 1.46
N GLY A 93 -12.43 16.19 0.45
CA GLY A 93 -11.26 16.67 -0.29
C GLY A 93 -9.92 16.42 0.41
N SER A 94 -9.87 15.49 1.37
CA SER A 94 -8.64 15.17 2.09
C SER A 94 -7.71 14.21 1.32
N CYS A 95 -8.15 13.70 0.16
CA CYS A 95 -7.37 12.80 -0.68
C CYS A 95 -6.56 13.60 -1.71
N ALA A 96 -5.25 13.38 -1.76
CA ALA A 96 -4.36 14.05 -2.72
C ALA A 96 -3.22 13.12 -3.13
N PRO A 97 -2.68 13.25 -4.37
CA PRO A 97 -1.47 12.53 -4.75
C PRO A 97 -0.28 13.05 -3.94
N LEU A 98 0.67 12.16 -3.63
CA LEU A 98 1.96 12.59 -3.13
C LEU A 98 2.75 13.33 -4.24
N PRO A 99 3.56 14.32 -3.88
CA PRO A 99 4.33 15.08 -4.87
C PRO A 99 5.18 14.17 -5.76
N GLY A 100 5.03 14.30 -7.08
CA GLY A 100 5.76 13.52 -8.07
C GLY A 100 5.24 12.11 -8.35
N ALA A 101 4.17 11.66 -7.67
CA ALA A 101 3.63 10.31 -7.85
C ALA A 101 3.08 10.07 -9.26
N GLU A 102 2.27 10.99 -9.78
CA GLU A 102 1.72 10.89 -11.14
C GLU A 102 2.81 10.87 -12.19
N GLN A 103 3.81 11.76 -12.05
CA GLN A 103 4.95 11.84 -12.95
C GLN A 103 5.79 10.55 -12.91
N ALA A 104 5.99 9.99 -11.71
CA ALA A 104 6.73 8.73 -11.56
C ALA A 104 5.99 7.56 -12.23
N ILE A 105 4.68 7.43 -12.01
CA ILE A 105 3.85 6.40 -12.65
C ILE A 105 3.89 6.55 -14.18
N GLY A 106 3.70 7.78 -14.68
CA GLY A 106 3.80 8.08 -16.12
C GLY A 106 5.15 7.70 -16.70
N ALA A 107 6.25 8.14 -16.08
CA ALA A 107 7.61 7.84 -16.54
C ALA A 107 7.91 6.32 -16.56
N LEU A 108 7.46 5.56 -15.56
CA LEU A 108 7.61 4.10 -15.53
C LEU A 108 6.86 3.43 -16.70
N ARG A 109 5.62 3.86 -16.96
CA ARG A 109 4.79 3.34 -18.08
C ARG A 109 5.38 3.73 -19.43
N ASP A 110 5.83 4.97 -19.60
CA ASP A 110 6.50 5.46 -20.82
C ASP A 110 7.82 4.71 -21.07
N GLY A 111 8.50 4.28 -20.00
CA GLY A 111 9.66 3.40 -20.03
C GLY A 111 9.33 1.94 -20.37
N GLY A 112 8.07 1.61 -20.64
CA GLY A 112 7.62 0.27 -21.05
C GLY A 112 7.39 -0.70 -19.89
N LEU A 113 7.42 -0.23 -18.63
CA LEU A 113 7.12 -1.06 -17.47
C LEU A 113 5.61 -1.14 -17.24
N LYS A 114 5.12 -2.30 -16.80
CA LYS A 114 3.77 -2.43 -16.28
C LYS A 114 3.70 -1.87 -14.87
N VAL A 115 2.70 -1.04 -14.59
CA VAL A 115 2.48 -0.45 -13.28
C VAL A 115 1.16 -0.94 -12.69
N VAL A 116 1.21 -1.45 -11.46
CA VAL A 116 0.06 -1.93 -10.71
C VAL A 116 0.00 -1.21 -9.37
N LEU A 117 -1.15 -0.60 -9.06
CA LEU A 117 -1.41 -0.04 -7.74
C LEU A 117 -2.04 -1.10 -6.83
N THR A 118 -1.57 -1.17 -5.59
CA THR A 118 -2.11 -2.09 -4.57
C THR A 118 -2.45 -1.33 -3.30
N THR A 119 -3.41 -1.85 -2.54
CA THR A 119 -3.80 -1.25 -1.26
C THR A 119 -4.25 -2.31 -0.26
N GLY A 120 -4.23 -1.98 1.02
CA GLY A 120 -4.86 -2.78 2.09
C GLY A 120 -6.34 -2.45 2.31
N PHE A 121 -6.90 -1.47 1.60
CA PHE A 121 -8.31 -1.11 1.67
C PHE A 121 -9.21 -2.09 0.91
N SER A 122 -10.53 -1.96 1.08
CA SER A 122 -11.52 -2.65 0.27
C SER A 122 -11.54 -2.12 -1.18
N ARG A 123 -12.17 -2.88 -2.08
CA ARG A 123 -12.37 -2.44 -3.46
C ARG A 123 -13.14 -1.11 -3.51
N ALA A 124 -14.20 -0.98 -2.72
CA ALA A 124 -15.02 0.24 -2.71
C ALA A 124 -14.21 1.47 -2.27
N THR A 125 -13.35 1.34 -1.27
CA THR A 125 -12.48 2.44 -0.82
C THR A 125 -11.40 2.75 -1.86
N GLN A 126 -10.80 1.72 -2.48
CA GLN A 126 -9.82 1.94 -3.55
C GLN A 126 -10.42 2.69 -4.73
N ASP A 127 -11.58 2.26 -5.22
CA ASP A 127 -12.26 2.89 -6.35
C ASP A 127 -12.60 4.36 -6.02
N ARG A 128 -13.06 4.64 -4.80
CA ARG A 128 -13.36 6.02 -4.37
C ARG A 128 -12.11 6.91 -4.31
N ILE A 129 -10.96 6.39 -3.87
CA ILE A 129 -9.68 7.11 -3.94
C ILE A 129 -9.32 7.43 -5.40
N LEU A 130 -9.40 6.43 -6.28
CA LEU A 130 -9.08 6.58 -7.70
C LEU A 130 -10.02 7.60 -8.37
N ASP A 131 -11.31 7.58 -8.05
CA ASP A 131 -12.29 8.53 -8.57
C ASP A 131 -12.01 9.96 -8.10
N ALA A 132 -11.72 10.14 -6.81
CA ALA A 132 -11.41 11.44 -6.23
C ALA A 132 -10.16 12.08 -6.84
N LEU A 133 -9.19 11.26 -7.26
CA LEU A 133 -7.94 11.71 -7.88
C LEU A 133 -8.01 11.78 -9.42
N GLY A 134 -9.08 11.28 -10.05
CA GLY A 134 -9.14 11.13 -11.50
C GLY A 134 -8.17 10.08 -12.05
N TRP A 135 -7.90 9.04 -11.27
CA TRP A 135 -6.85 8.04 -11.53
C TRP A 135 -7.35 6.73 -12.12
N GLN A 136 -8.49 6.73 -12.81
CA GLN A 136 -9.09 5.50 -13.38
C GLN A 136 -8.14 4.77 -14.36
N ASP A 137 -7.31 5.52 -15.08
CA ASP A 137 -6.40 4.99 -16.12
C ASP A 137 -4.90 5.23 -15.80
N ILE A 138 -4.58 5.61 -14.53
CA ILE A 138 -3.20 5.97 -14.18
C ILE A 138 -2.24 4.79 -14.21
N ALA A 139 -2.73 3.58 -13.95
CA ALA A 139 -1.97 2.33 -13.90
C ALA A 139 -2.56 1.27 -14.84
N ASP A 140 -1.78 0.25 -15.16
CA ASP A 140 -2.25 -0.88 -15.99
C ASP A 140 -3.28 -1.75 -15.23
N LEU A 141 -3.21 -1.78 -13.90
CA LEU A 141 -4.08 -2.57 -13.04
C LEU A 141 -4.12 -1.98 -11.63
N THR A 142 -5.23 -2.17 -10.93
CA THR A 142 -5.37 -1.87 -9.50
C THR A 142 -5.86 -3.11 -8.76
N LEU A 143 -5.26 -3.42 -7.61
CA LEU A 143 -5.59 -4.60 -6.82
C LEU A 143 -5.80 -4.24 -5.35
N CYS A 144 -6.76 -4.92 -4.76
CA CYS A 144 -7.00 -4.94 -3.32
C CYS A 144 -6.99 -6.41 -2.81
N PRO A 145 -7.06 -6.67 -1.50
CA PRO A 145 -7.04 -8.04 -0.98
C PRO A 145 -8.13 -8.94 -1.56
N ALA A 146 -9.31 -8.41 -1.87
CA ALA A 146 -10.42 -9.17 -2.43
C ALA A 146 -10.13 -9.74 -3.84
N ASP A 147 -9.20 -9.13 -4.59
CA ASP A 147 -8.83 -9.59 -5.94
C ASP A 147 -7.82 -10.74 -5.93
N ALA A 148 -7.12 -10.94 -4.82
CA ALA A 148 -5.95 -11.81 -4.75
C ALA A 148 -6.05 -12.89 -3.66
N GLY A 149 -7.00 -12.76 -2.72
CA GLY A 149 -7.23 -13.67 -1.61
C GLY A 149 -6.73 -13.14 -0.28
N ARG A 150 -5.45 -12.84 -0.12
CA ARG A 150 -4.88 -12.30 1.13
C ARG A 150 -4.20 -10.96 0.89
N GLY A 151 -4.37 -10.06 1.87
CA GLY A 151 -3.62 -8.81 1.92
C GLY A 151 -2.18 -8.99 2.38
N ARG A 152 -1.44 -7.89 2.45
CA ARG A 152 -0.09 -7.86 3.02
C ARG A 152 -0.07 -8.39 4.45
N PRO A 153 0.97 -9.02 4.86
CA PRO A 153 2.28 -9.22 4.21
C PRO A 153 2.37 -10.48 3.33
N TYR A 154 1.25 -11.02 2.88
CA TYR A 154 1.25 -12.16 1.96
C TYR A 154 1.55 -11.71 0.52
N PRO A 155 2.20 -12.56 -0.32
CA PRO A 155 2.61 -12.18 -1.66
C PRO A 155 1.49 -12.18 -2.69
N ASP A 156 0.26 -12.48 -2.28
CA ASP A 156 -0.88 -12.80 -3.14
C ASP A 156 -1.16 -11.69 -4.18
N MET A 157 -1.20 -10.42 -3.75
CA MET A 157 -1.45 -9.30 -4.67
C MET A 157 -0.32 -9.11 -5.68
N VAL A 158 0.93 -9.26 -5.26
CA VAL A 158 2.10 -9.13 -6.15
C VAL A 158 2.12 -10.26 -7.18
N LEU A 159 1.85 -11.50 -6.75
CA LEU A 159 1.77 -12.65 -7.65
C LEU A 159 0.55 -12.58 -8.58
N THR A 160 -0.57 -12.03 -8.10
CA THR A 160 -1.74 -11.74 -8.95
C THR A 160 -1.41 -10.67 -9.99
N ALA A 161 -0.68 -9.61 -9.61
CA ALA A 161 -0.19 -8.60 -10.55
C ALA A 161 0.69 -9.23 -11.63
N LEU A 162 1.65 -10.07 -11.27
CA LEU A 162 2.51 -10.81 -12.21
C LEU A 162 1.68 -11.61 -13.23
N LEU A 163 0.70 -12.39 -12.74
CA LEU A 163 -0.14 -13.24 -13.60
C LEU A 163 -1.01 -12.40 -14.54
N ARG A 164 -1.63 -11.33 -14.03
CA ARG A 164 -2.55 -10.48 -14.81
C ARG A 164 -1.83 -9.57 -15.82
N THR A 165 -0.55 -9.25 -15.58
CA THR A 165 0.29 -8.47 -16.50
C THR A 165 1.11 -9.32 -17.44
N ALA A 166 0.97 -10.65 -17.37
CA ALA A 166 1.75 -11.62 -18.13
C ALA A 166 3.27 -11.41 -17.98
N THR A 167 3.72 -11.11 -16.77
CA THR A 167 5.14 -11.03 -16.43
C THR A 167 5.65 -12.45 -16.14
N ASP A 168 6.75 -12.86 -16.77
CA ASP A 168 7.17 -14.26 -16.80
C ASP A 168 7.99 -14.70 -15.57
N ASP A 169 8.62 -13.78 -14.87
CA ASP A 169 9.58 -14.09 -13.81
C ASP A 169 9.41 -13.14 -12.61
N VAL A 170 9.30 -13.67 -11.41
CA VAL A 170 9.20 -12.90 -10.18
C VAL A 170 10.39 -11.94 -9.98
N ARG A 171 11.56 -12.28 -10.53
CA ARG A 171 12.75 -11.43 -10.52
C ARG A 171 12.65 -10.20 -11.42
N GLN A 172 11.61 -10.13 -12.26
CA GLN A 172 11.28 -8.93 -13.06
C GLN A 172 10.35 -7.97 -12.33
N ILE A 173 10.05 -8.22 -11.05
CA ILE A 173 9.17 -7.39 -10.24
C ILE A 173 9.98 -6.42 -9.40
N ALA A 174 9.55 -5.17 -9.36
CA ALA A 174 9.85 -4.20 -8.33
C ALA A 174 8.61 -3.94 -7.47
N VAL A 175 8.75 -3.98 -6.14
CA VAL A 175 7.72 -3.58 -5.18
C VAL A 175 8.15 -2.29 -4.52
N CYS A 176 7.25 -1.32 -4.39
CA CYS A 176 7.51 -0.07 -3.71
C CYS A 176 6.38 0.26 -2.74
N GLY A 177 6.74 0.62 -1.51
CA GLY A 177 5.81 0.94 -0.45
C GLY A 177 6.48 1.66 0.71
N ASP A 178 5.69 2.17 1.66
CA ASP A 178 6.16 2.93 2.82
C ASP A 178 6.17 2.13 4.12
N THR A 179 5.69 0.87 4.09
CA THR A 179 5.58 0.03 5.28
C THR A 179 6.45 -1.23 5.21
N GLY A 180 6.79 -1.77 6.39
CA GLY A 180 7.45 -3.07 6.49
C GLY A 180 6.64 -4.21 5.87
N TYR A 181 5.31 -4.09 5.83
CA TYR A 181 4.46 -5.09 5.18
C TYR A 181 4.57 -5.07 3.65
N ASP A 182 4.84 -3.92 3.04
CA ASP A 182 5.18 -3.84 1.63
C ASP A 182 6.50 -4.54 1.34
N MET A 183 7.50 -4.28 2.20
CA MET A 183 8.81 -4.92 2.09
C MET A 183 8.70 -6.45 2.21
N LEU A 184 8.04 -6.94 3.25
CA LEU A 184 7.80 -8.37 3.45
C LEU A 184 7.03 -9.00 2.28
N THR A 185 6.05 -8.30 1.73
CA THR A 185 5.29 -8.76 0.57
C THR A 185 6.20 -8.92 -0.65
N GLY A 186 7.05 -7.93 -0.93
CA GLY A 186 8.02 -7.97 -2.02
C GLY A 186 9.02 -9.12 -1.88
N VAL A 187 9.60 -9.26 -0.69
CA VAL A 187 10.53 -10.36 -0.37
C VAL A 187 9.88 -11.74 -0.55
N ARG A 188 8.66 -11.91 -0.02
CA ARG A 188 7.92 -13.17 -0.12
C ARG A 188 7.47 -13.51 -1.54
N ALA A 189 7.25 -12.50 -2.36
CA ALA A 189 6.94 -12.66 -3.78
C ALA A 189 8.17 -13.03 -4.63
N GLY A 190 9.38 -12.83 -4.10
CA GLY A 190 10.63 -13.03 -4.84
C GLY A 190 10.98 -11.87 -5.76
N ALA A 191 10.46 -10.67 -5.49
CA ALA A 191 10.76 -9.46 -6.24
C ALA A 191 12.27 -9.14 -6.20
N SER A 192 12.83 -8.70 -7.30
CA SER A 192 14.25 -8.37 -7.38
C SER A 192 14.59 -6.99 -6.82
N VAL A 193 13.62 -6.07 -6.81
CA VAL A 193 13.69 -4.75 -6.16
C VAL A 193 12.59 -4.68 -5.11
N VAL A 194 12.97 -4.33 -3.90
CA VAL A 194 12.04 -4.01 -2.81
C VAL A 194 12.42 -2.62 -2.32
N ALA A 195 11.70 -1.61 -2.78
CA ALA A 195 11.99 -0.21 -2.52
C ALA A 195 11.09 0.33 -1.41
N GLY A 196 11.68 0.81 -0.33
CA GLY A 196 10.98 1.57 0.69
C GLY A 196 10.97 3.06 0.35
N VAL A 197 9.88 3.77 0.66
CA VAL A 197 9.81 5.23 0.56
C VAL A 197 9.58 5.86 1.93
N LEU A 198 10.18 7.04 2.17
CA LEU A 198 10.12 7.74 3.46
C LEU A 198 8.95 8.74 3.55
N THR A 199 7.97 8.64 2.67
CA THR A 199 6.81 9.55 2.62
C THR A 199 5.63 9.09 3.49
N GLY A 200 5.71 7.91 4.09
CA GLY A 200 4.61 7.31 4.83
C GLY A 200 4.97 6.90 6.27
N ALA A 201 4.53 5.69 6.68
CA ALA A 201 4.45 5.31 8.08
C ALA A 201 5.77 4.88 8.73
N HIS A 202 6.70 4.26 7.97
CA HIS A 202 7.89 3.66 8.57
C HIS A 202 9.18 4.37 8.17
N ASP A 203 10.14 4.38 9.09
CA ASP A 203 11.48 4.91 8.88
C ASP A 203 12.38 3.93 8.11
N GLU A 204 13.55 4.43 7.68
CA GLU A 204 14.52 3.64 6.94
C GLU A 204 14.98 2.38 7.68
N ALA A 205 15.19 2.49 9.00
CA ALA A 205 15.68 1.36 9.79
C ALA A 205 14.68 0.20 9.79
N ARG A 206 13.39 0.53 9.92
CA ARG A 206 12.29 -0.44 9.87
C ARG A 206 12.14 -1.04 8.49
N LEU A 207 12.13 -0.22 7.43
CA LEU A 207 12.02 -0.68 6.05
C LEU A 207 13.16 -1.65 5.68
N ARG A 208 14.41 -1.32 6.05
CA ARG A 208 15.56 -2.20 5.80
C ARG A 208 15.48 -3.50 6.61
N THR A 209 15.04 -3.44 7.85
CA THR A 209 14.86 -4.64 8.71
C THR A 209 13.85 -5.60 8.08
N ASP A 210 12.79 -5.08 7.47
CA ASP A 210 11.72 -5.86 6.85
C ASP A 210 12.02 -6.25 5.38
N GLY A 211 13.20 -5.90 4.86
CA GLY A 211 13.74 -6.44 3.61
C GLY A 211 13.85 -5.47 2.44
N ALA A 212 13.78 -4.14 2.69
CA ALA A 212 14.06 -3.16 1.64
C ALA A 212 15.47 -3.35 1.08
N THR A 213 15.58 -3.53 -0.24
CA THR A 213 16.87 -3.51 -0.95
C THR A 213 17.31 -2.07 -1.21
N GLU A 214 16.34 -1.19 -1.42
CA GLU A 214 16.53 0.24 -1.66
C GLU A 214 15.62 1.06 -0.73
N VAL A 215 16.07 2.25 -0.34
CA VAL A 215 15.24 3.22 0.38
C VAL A 215 15.38 4.57 -0.30
N LEU A 216 14.26 5.13 -0.69
CA LEU A 216 14.13 6.37 -1.46
C LEU A 216 13.45 7.44 -0.62
N ALA A 217 13.72 8.71 -0.88
CA ALA A 217 13.00 9.79 -0.21
C ALA A 217 11.51 9.79 -0.58
N SER A 218 11.18 9.43 -1.83
CA SER A 218 9.80 9.34 -2.31
C SER A 218 9.70 8.46 -3.56
N VAL A 219 8.47 8.11 -3.97
CA VAL A 219 8.19 7.39 -5.21
C VAL A 219 8.71 8.14 -6.46
N ALA A 220 8.89 9.46 -6.38
CA ALA A 220 9.42 10.27 -7.47
C ALA A 220 10.84 9.86 -7.91
N GLU A 221 11.61 9.21 -7.03
CA GLU A 221 12.97 8.74 -7.34
C GLU A 221 12.98 7.35 -8.03
N LEU A 222 11.86 6.63 -7.97
CA LEU A 222 11.78 5.25 -8.46
C LEU A 222 12.08 5.10 -9.97
N PRO A 223 11.62 5.99 -10.87
CA PRO A 223 12.00 5.92 -12.28
C PRO A 223 13.52 6.01 -12.49
N GLY A 224 14.21 6.87 -11.73
CA GLY A 224 15.67 7.00 -11.77
C GLY A 224 16.38 5.71 -11.34
N LEU A 225 15.80 4.93 -10.43
CA LEU A 225 16.33 3.63 -10.01
C LEU A 225 16.11 2.53 -11.05
N LEU A 226 14.93 2.50 -11.69
CA LEU A 226 14.50 1.36 -12.50
C LEU A 226 14.75 1.51 -14.00
N LEU A 227 14.82 2.75 -14.52
CA LEU A 227 14.98 3.06 -15.94
C LEU A 227 16.41 3.42 -16.34
N GLN A 228 17.39 3.29 -15.42
CA GLN A 228 18.80 3.47 -15.80
C GLN A 228 19.19 2.36 -16.78
N GLU A 229 19.59 2.75 -17.98
CA GLU A 229 20.21 1.83 -18.93
C GLU A 229 21.44 1.20 -18.28
N GLU A 230 21.54 -0.13 -18.33
CA GLU A 230 22.81 -0.80 -18.04
C GLU A 230 23.87 -0.23 -19.02
N ARG A 231 24.78 0.60 -18.48
CA ARG A 231 25.94 1.07 -19.24
C ARG A 231 26.98 -0.02 -19.34
#